data_df321b17dc6408f3d1faf38b169c854a
#
_entry.id   df321b17dc6408f3d1faf38b169c854a
#
_cell.length_a   1.000
_cell.length_b   1.000
_cell.length_c   1.000
_cell.angle_alpha   90.00
_cell.angle_beta   90.00
_cell.angle_gamma   90.00
#
_symmetry.space_group_name_H-M   'P 1'
#
loop_
_entity.id
_entity.type
_entity.pdbx_description
1 polymer ?
#
loop_
_entity_poly.entity_id
_entity_poly.type
_entity_poly.pdbx_seq_one_letter_code
_entity_poly.pdbx_strand_id
1 'polypeptide(L)'
;SYESDSIVTSDGEAFRLSGRAFDELGKKRLAFASPDADLNETAELNTRFADDVVTALTPKQARIVYHALLHPQKTKKEMAEELGMSSQNFNNVWSSAKGQLILDYAEYMRRQVRKHIAK
;
A
#
# COMPACT_ATOMS: atom_id res chain seq x y z
N SER A 1 12.01 -1.46 12.80
CA SER A 1 11.88 -1.00 12.61
C SER A 1 11.59 -0.42 12.51
N TYR A 2 11.48 -0.07 12.61
CA TYR A 2 11.05 0.51 12.45
C TYR A 2 11.19 1.23 11.46
N GLU A 3 11.57 1.12 10.86
CA GLU A 3 11.76 1.67 9.78
C GLU A 3 10.58 2.02 9.15
N SER A 4 9.60 1.34 9.16
CA SER A 4 8.36 1.71 8.62
C SER A 4 7.95 3.06 9.13
N ASP A 5 8.44 3.39 10.26
CA ASP A 5 8.08 4.67 10.77
C ASP A 5 8.77 5.79 10.05
N SER A 6 9.82 5.50 9.41
CA SER A 6 10.53 6.56 8.76
C SER A 6 9.92 6.95 7.45
N ILE A 7 8.81 6.37 7.07
CA ILE A 7 8.30 6.66 5.82
C ILE A 7 7.31 7.67 6.00
N VAL A 8 7.23 8.31 7.03
CA VAL A 8 6.26 9.32 7.24
C VAL A 8 6.50 10.51 6.38
N THR A 9 5.50 10.94 5.73
CA THR A 9 5.59 12.10 4.87
C THR A 9 4.45 12.99 5.24
N SER A 10 4.08 13.89 4.40
CA SER A 10 2.99 14.79 4.67
C SER A 10 1.69 14.03 4.78
N ASP A 11 1.57 12.93 4.07
CA ASP A 11 0.39 12.11 4.18
C ASP A 11 0.78 10.98 5.08
N GLY A 12 1.79 11.19 5.85
CA GLY A 12 2.45 10.13 6.57
C GLY A 12 1.58 9.35 7.49
N GLU A 13 0.64 10.01 8.11
CA GLU A 13 -0.18 9.29 9.04
C GLU A 13 -0.98 8.21 8.33
N ALA A 14 -1.55 8.52 7.20
CA ALA A 14 -2.30 7.54 6.44
C ALA A 14 -1.38 6.46 5.90
N PHE A 15 -0.22 6.85 5.41
CA PHE A 15 0.69 5.87 4.90
C PHE A 15 1.24 5.01 5.99
N ARG A 16 1.52 5.58 7.12
CA ARG A 16 2.02 4.78 8.20
C ARG A 16 0.98 3.80 8.68
N LEU A 17 -0.26 4.24 8.70
CA LEU A 17 -1.33 3.36 9.03
C LEU A 17 -1.39 2.22 8.04
N SER A 18 -1.23 2.50 6.77
CA SER A 18 -1.25 1.48 5.77
C SER A 18 -0.08 0.54 5.92
N GLY A 19 1.10 1.08 6.15
CA GLY A 19 2.29 0.31 6.29
C GLY A 19 2.22 -0.61 7.48
N ARG A 20 1.73 -0.08 8.65
CA ARG A 20 1.65 -0.91 9.71
C ARG A 20 0.52 -1.77 9.56
N ALA A 21 -0.48 -1.32 8.89
CA ALA A 21 -1.67 -2.04 8.71
C ALA A 21 -1.47 -3.33 7.98
N PHE A 22 -0.59 -3.39 7.01
CA PHE A 22 -0.36 -4.64 6.37
C PHE A 22 0.06 -5.68 7.40
N ASP A 23 0.66 -5.28 8.48
CA ASP A 23 1.05 -6.20 9.48
C ASP A 23 -0.09 -6.42 10.44
N GLU A 24 -0.80 -5.41 10.81
CA GLU A 24 -1.78 -5.50 11.78
C GLU A 24 -3.13 -5.81 11.29
N LEU A 25 -3.42 -5.47 10.06
CA LEU A 25 -4.69 -5.66 9.59
C LEU A 25 -5.15 -7.03 9.63
N GLY A 26 -4.30 -7.92 9.44
CA GLY A 26 -4.66 -9.24 9.58
C GLY A 26 -5.09 -9.52 10.99
N LYS A 27 -4.64 -8.72 11.90
CA LYS A 27 -4.91 -8.99 13.21
C LYS A 27 -6.01 -8.18 13.74
N LYS A 28 -6.00 -6.93 13.58
CA LYS A 28 -6.97 -6.10 14.12
C LYS A 28 -7.97 -5.72 13.29
N ARG A 29 -7.83 -5.77 12.14
CA ARG A 29 -8.70 -5.46 11.21
C ARG A 29 -9.27 -4.25 11.38
N LEU A 30 -9.18 -3.37 11.61
CA LEU A 30 -9.72 -2.31 11.65
C LEU A 30 -9.20 -1.38 12.12
N ALA A 31 -8.34 -1.19 11.64
CA ALA A 31 -7.66 -0.15 11.87
C ALA A 31 -8.52 0.99 11.90
N PHE A 32 -9.41 1.23 11.22
CA PHE A 32 -10.15 2.32 11.47
C PHE A 32 -11.50 1.91 11.63
N ALA A 33 -12.01 2.04 12.68
CA ALA A 33 -13.29 1.73 12.92
C ALA A 33 -14.16 2.89 12.62
N SER A 34 -15.18 2.67 11.93
CA SER A 34 -16.09 3.70 11.60
C SER A 34 -17.40 3.33 12.22
N PRO A 35 -18.28 4.28 12.48
CA PRO A 35 -19.62 3.95 12.93
C PRO A 35 -20.44 3.28 11.84
N ASP A 36 -19.97 3.35 10.62
CA ASP A 36 -20.69 2.75 9.52
C ASP A 36 -20.30 1.29 9.41
N ALA A 37 -21.18 0.40 9.77
CA ALA A 37 -20.89 -1.03 9.76
C ALA A 37 -20.63 -1.58 8.36
N ASP A 38 -21.34 -1.07 7.38
CA ASP A 38 -21.14 -1.54 6.02
C ASP A 38 -19.76 -1.14 5.50
N LEU A 39 -19.32 0.05 5.85
CA LEU A 39 -18.02 0.51 5.44
C LEU A 39 -16.94 -0.33 6.12
N ASN A 40 -17.13 -0.65 7.39
CA ASN A 40 -16.16 -1.45 8.11
C ASN A 40 -16.06 -2.84 7.50
N GLU A 41 -17.17 -3.40 7.13
CA GLU A 41 -17.18 -4.72 6.53
C GLU A 41 -16.47 -4.70 5.18
N THR A 42 -16.73 -3.69 4.39
CA THR A 42 -16.10 -3.55 3.08
C THR A 42 -14.59 -3.38 3.23
N ALA A 43 -14.19 -2.52 4.14
CA ALA A 43 -12.78 -2.27 4.36
C ALA A 43 -12.08 -3.54 4.85
N GLU A 44 -12.73 -4.28 5.69
CA GLU A 44 -12.15 -5.51 6.19
C GLU A 44 -11.96 -6.53 5.08
N LEU A 45 -12.96 -6.68 4.24
CA LEU A 45 -12.88 -7.64 3.15
C LEU A 45 -11.78 -7.25 2.17
N ASN A 46 -11.75 -5.97 1.79
CA ASN A 46 -10.72 -5.50 0.88
C ASN A 46 -9.34 -5.67 1.47
N THR A 47 -9.22 -5.47 2.77
CA THR A 47 -7.93 -5.62 3.43
C THR A 47 -7.48 -7.07 3.44
N ARG A 48 -8.40 -8.00 3.59
CA ARG A 48 -8.04 -9.41 3.55
C ARG A 48 -7.51 -9.80 2.17
N PHE A 49 -8.15 -9.30 1.12
CA PHE A 49 -7.64 -9.54 -0.22
C PHE A 49 -6.25 -8.93 -0.39
N ALA A 50 -6.09 -7.70 0.06
CA ALA A 50 -4.82 -7.02 -0.08
C ALA A 50 -3.71 -7.73 0.70
N ASP A 51 -4.04 -8.18 1.89
CA ASP A 51 -3.08 -8.87 2.72
C ASP A 51 -2.57 -10.12 2.03
N ASP A 52 -3.47 -10.86 1.40
CA ASP A 52 -3.09 -12.07 0.70
C ASP A 52 -2.12 -11.77 -0.44
N VAL A 53 -2.38 -10.70 -1.17
CA VAL A 53 -1.53 -10.30 -2.28
C VAL A 53 -0.16 -9.85 -1.77
N VAL A 54 -0.15 -9.05 -0.73
CA VAL A 54 1.08 -8.49 -0.21
C VAL A 54 1.98 -9.54 0.43
N THR A 55 1.38 -10.46 1.16
CA THR A 55 2.18 -11.48 1.83
C THR A 55 2.80 -12.46 0.84
N ALA A 56 2.28 -12.51 -0.36
CA ALA A 56 2.82 -13.39 -1.38
C ALA A 56 3.97 -12.75 -2.16
N LEU A 57 4.30 -11.49 -1.91
CA LEU A 57 5.34 -10.83 -2.66
C LEU A 57 6.72 -11.37 -2.31
N THR A 58 7.55 -11.56 -3.34
CA THR A 58 8.95 -11.87 -3.10
C THR A 58 9.65 -10.60 -2.66
N PRO A 59 10.86 -10.70 -2.09
CA PRO A 59 11.59 -9.49 -1.70
C PRO A 59 11.81 -8.52 -2.84
N LYS A 60 12.07 -9.01 -4.04
CA LYS A 60 12.28 -8.13 -5.18
C LYS A 60 11.00 -7.42 -5.55
N GLN A 61 9.89 -8.14 -5.55
CA GLN A 61 8.60 -7.55 -5.84
C GLN A 61 8.23 -6.52 -4.78
N ALA A 62 8.46 -6.86 -3.53
CA ALA A 62 8.12 -5.96 -2.44
C ALA A 62 8.92 -4.67 -2.52
N ARG A 63 10.18 -4.77 -2.93
CA ARG A 63 11.02 -3.60 -3.04
C ARG A 63 10.48 -2.61 -4.06
N ILE A 64 10.04 -3.14 -5.20
CA ILE A 64 9.52 -2.30 -6.26
C ILE A 64 8.19 -1.66 -5.85
N VAL A 65 7.32 -2.43 -5.25
CA VAL A 65 6.02 -1.93 -4.83
C VAL A 65 6.19 -0.88 -3.74
N TYR A 66 7.09 -1.14 -2.82
CA TYR A 66 7.35 -0.21 -1.73
C TYR A 66 7.88 1.12 -2.28
N HIS A 67 8.78 1.02 -3.25
CA HIS A 67 9.32 2.22 -3.86
C HIS A 67 8.21 3.05 -4.51
N ALA A 68 7.29 2.39 -5.17
CA ALA A 68 6.18 3.08 -5.81
C ALA A 68 5.24 3.71 -4.79
N LEU A 69 5.00 3.05 -3.69
CA LEU A 69 4.15 3.62 -2.65
C LEU A 69 4.75 4.88 -2.05
N LEU A 70 6.07 4.92 -1.97
CA LEU A 70 6.73 6.09 -1.43
C LEU A 70 6.86 7.23 -2.43
N HIS A 71 6.72 6.94 -3.69
CA HIS A 71 6.89 7.95 -4.74
C HIS A 71 5.73 7.92 -5.72
N PRO A 72 4.55 8.27 -5.25
CA PRO A 72 3.34 8.12 -6.07
C PRO A 72 3.32 8.96 -7.34
N GLN A 73 4.15 10.00 -7.40
CA GLN A 73 4.16 10.82 -8.59
C GLN A 73 5.22 10.43 -9.59
N LYS A 74 6.04 9.45 -9.29
CA LYS A 74 7.08 9.07 -10.24
C LYS A 74 6.54 8.11 -11.26
N THR A 75 7.09 8.18 -12.46
CA THR A 75 6.70 7.24 -13.49
C THR A 75 7.44 5.93 -13.31
N LYS A 76 6.95 4.90 -13.95
CA LYS A 76 7.63 3.61 -13.90
C LYS A 76 9.03 3.69 -14.46
N LYS A 77 9.21 4.49 -15.50
CA LYS A 77 10.51 4.66 -16.10
C LYS A 77 11.49 5.29 -15.11
N GLU A 78 11.04 6.30 -14.40
CA GLU A 78 11.88 6.93 -13.41
C GLU A 78 12.25 5.97 -12.29
N MET A 79 11.29 5.19 -11.85
CA MET A 79 11.54 4.23 -10.79
C MET A 79 12.50 3.14 -11.23
N ALA A 80 12.34 2.69 -12.47
CA ALA A 80 13.23 1.65 -12.99
C ALA A 80 14.66 2.16 -13.00
N GLU A 81 14.86 3.39 -13.44
CA GLU A 81 16.18 3.98 -13.47
C GLU A 81 16.78 4.09 -12.07
N GLU A 82 15.97 4.51 -11.13
CA GLU A 82 16.46 4.67 -9.76
C GLU A 82 16.84 3.33 -9.15
N LEU A 83 16.16 2.28 -9.55
CA LEU A 83 16.43 0.96 -9.01
C LEU A 83 17.44 0.17 -9.81
N GLY A 84 17.99 0.80 -10.85
CA GLY A 84 18.99 0.14 -11.69
C GLY A 84 18.42 -0.97 -12.53
N MET A 85 17.18 -0.85 -12.97
CA MET A 85 16.50 -1.88 -13.74
C MET A 85 16.16 -1.36 -15.12
N SER A 86 16.09 -2.26 -16.07
CA SER A 86 15.55 -1.90 -17.37
C SER A 86 14.05 -1.68 -17.23
N SER A 87 13.47 -0.92 -18.13
CA SER A 87 12.04 -0.70 -18.11
C SER A 87 11.28 -2.00 -18.27
N GLN A 88 11.76 -2.87 -19.14
CA GLN A 88 11.09 -4.12 -19.36
C GLN A 88 11.13 -5.02 -18.13
N ASN A 89 12.27 -5.10 -17.49
CA ASN A 89 12.39 -5.90 -16.28
C ASN A 89 11.50 -5.34 -15.18
N PHE A 90 11.49 -4.01 -15.03
CA PHE A 90 10.64 -3.38 -14.05
C PHE A 90 9.18 -3.72 -14.31
N ASN A 91 8.74 -3.59 -15.57
CA ASN A 91 7.35 -3.86 -15.90
C ASN A 91 6.98 -5.31 -15.65
N ASN A 92 7.88 -6.23 -15.93
CA ASN A 92 7.62 -7.64 -15.69
C ASN A 92 7.45 -7.93 -14.20
N VAL A 93 8.32 -7.38 -13.39
CA VAL A 93 8.24 -7.58 -11.94
C VAL A 93 7.01 -6.89 -11.38
N TRP A 94 6.73 -5.69 -11.88
CA TRP A 94 5.57 -4.92 -11.45
C TRP A 94 4.28 -5.68 -11.71
N SER A 95 4.15 -6.25 -12.91
CA SER A 95 2.96 -7.02 -13.26
C SER A 95 2.82 -8.27 -12.41
N SER A 96 3.91 -8.98 -12.22
CA SER A 96 3.84 -10.20 -11.44
C SER A 96 3.55 -9.91 -9.97
N ALA A 97 3.93 -8.73 -9.51
CA ALA A 97 3.66 -8.31 -8.14
C ALA A 97 2.27 -7.73 -7.96
N LYS A 98 1.54 -7.56 -9.04
CA LYS A 98 0.25 -6.91 -9.01
C LYS A 98 0.37 -5.51 -8.43
N GLY A 99 1.42 -4.82 -8.87
CA GLY A 99 1.75 -3.51 -8.34
C GLY A 99 0.63 -2.50 -8.46
N GLN A 100 -0.02 -2.45 -9.62
CA GLN A 100 -1.08 -1.47 -9.80
C GLN A 100 -2.26 -1.73 -8.85
N LEU A 101 -2.58 -3.00 -8.66
CA LEU A 101 -3.68 -3.34 -7.76
C LEU A 101 -3.36 -2.91 -6.33
N ILE A 102 -2.11 -3.08 -5.92
CA ILE A 102 -1.70 -2.67 -4.59
C ILE A 102 -1.77 -1.15 -4.45
N LEU A 103 -1.35 -0.42 -5.48
CA LEU A 103 -1.46 1.03 -5.44
C LEU A 103 -2.92 1.47 -5.37
N ASP A 104 -3.77 0.79 -6.11
CA ASP A 104 -5.19 1.12 -6.11
C ASP A 104 -5.79 0.88 -4.73
N TYR A 105 -5.38 -0.19 -4.08
CA TYR A 105 -5.85 -0.44 -2.73
C TYR A 105 -5.37 0.64 -1.77
N ALA A 106 -4.09 1.03 -1.89
CA ALA A 106 -3.55 2.06 -1.02
C ALA A 106 -4.29 3.38 -1.21
N GLU A 107 -4.63 3.70 -2.44
CA GLU A 107 -5.36 4.93 -2.71
C GLU A 107 -6.77 4.85 -2.16
N TYR A 108 -7.41 3.70 -2.31
CA TYR A 108 -8.73 3.49 -1.73
C TYR A 108 -8.69 3.72 -0.22
N MET A 109 -7.71 3.14 0.46
CA MET A 109 -7.62 3.30 1.90
C MET A 109 -7.34 4.74 2.29
N ARG A 110 -6.51 5.42 1.52
CA ARG A 110 -6.21 6.81 1.78
C ARG A 110 -7.48 7.66 1.69
N ARG A 111 -8.30 7.40 0.69
CA ARG A 111 -9.55 8.14 0.55
C ARG A 111 -10.49 7.86 1.71
N GLN A 112 -10.54 6.61 2.15
CA GLN A 112 -11.43 6.26 3.25
C GLN A 112 -10.99 6.94 4.55
N VAL A 113 -9.69 6.94 4.80
CA VAL A 113 -9.17 7.60 5.98
C VAL A 113 -9.50 9.09 5.95
N ARG A 114 -9.29 9.73 4.81
CA ARG A 114 -9.61 11.14 4.69
C ARG A 114 -11.06 11.43 4.93
N LYS A 115 -11.92 10.62 4.40
CA LYS A 115 -13.34 10.81 4.57
C LYS A 115 -13.73 10.79 6.03
N HIS A 116 -13.16 9.88 6.78
CA HIS A 116 -13.52 9.78 8.18
C HIS A 116 -12.87 10.84 9.05
N ILE A 117 -11.70 11.28 8.67
CA ILE A 117 -11.06 12.33 9.41
C ILE A 117 -11.76 13.64 9.17
N ALA A 118 -12.23 13.86 7.98
CA ALA A 118 -12.85 15.12 7.63
C ALA A 118 -14.22 15.31 8.26
N LYS A 119 -14.75 14.28 8.79
CA LYS A 119 -16.00 14.41 9.49
C LYS A 119 -15.79 14.77 10.93
#